data_3eae2c033e405facb54d632209c1e162
#
_entry.id   3eae2c033e405facb54d632209c1e162
#
_cell.length_a   1.000
_cell.length_b   1.000
_cell.length_c   1.000
_cell.angle_alpha   90.00
_cell.angle_beta   90.00
_cell.angle_gamma   90.00
#
_symmetry.space_group_name_H-M   'P 1'
#
loop_
_entity.id
_entity.type
_entity.pdbx_description
1 polymer ?
#
loop_
_entity_poly.entity_id
_entity_poly.type
_entity_poly.pdbx_seq_one_letter_code
_entity_poly.pdbx_strand_id
1 'polypeptide(L)'
;MPTVVHDAMKRAKNDIEYILFLRKGGEYRTTPTLQKALSMLSRDEMKTWFRSIWSDLRGASTREGHPAPYPPEVAERLIKMFSFAGDTVLDPFAGTGSTSQAAIITGRNSIANEIEPAYVNIAQHRITKAARHHRFVGAIEAEVIFNGDVRSTPIPVDNRVPAAV
;
A
#
# COMPACT_ATOMS: atom_id res chain seq x y z
N MET A 1 5.32 -5.86 47.12
CA MET A 1 6.29 -5.33 46.16
C MET A 1 6.11 -6.10 44.85
N PRO A 2 5.37 -5.56 43.94
CA PRO A 2 5.43 -6.09 42.61
C PRO A 2 5.88 -4.95 41.75
N THR A 3 6.69 -5.09 40.78
CA THR A 3 6.37 -4.27 39.68
C THR A 3 7.45 -3.49 38.94
N VAL A 4 8.67 -3.58 39.34
CA VAL A 4 9.74 -3.05 38.52
C VAL A 4 9.90 -3.88 37.22
N VAL A 5 9.74 -5.20 37.32
CA VAL A 5 9.83 -6.12 36.17
C VAL A 5 8.60 -5.97 35.24
N HIS A 6 7.41 -5.83 35.84
CA HIS A 6 6.17 -5.67 35.03
C HIS A 6 6.10 -4.35 34.30
N ASP A 7 6.60 -3.26 34.89
CA ASP A 7 6.71 -1.96 34.22
C ASP A 7 7.85 -1.92 33.20
N ALA A 8 8.95 -2.65 33.42
CA ALA A 8 10.01 -2.81 32.44
C ALA A 8 9.53 -3.60 31.21
N MET A 9 8.73 -4.66 31.40
CA MET A 9 8.13 -5.42 30.31
C MET A 9 7.10 -4.61 29.51
N LYS A 10 6.35 -3.71 30.15
CA LYS A 10 5.45 -2.77 29.46
C LYS A 10 6.19 -1.70 28.66
N ARG A 11 7.45 -1.42 29.00
CA ARG A 11 8.32 -0.45 28.33
C ARG A 11 9.26 -1.08 27.30
N ALA A 12 9.33 -2.40 27.23
CA ALA A 12 10.05 -3.08 26.17
C ALA A 12 9.35 -2.78 24.83
N LYS A 13 9.83 -1.78 24.12
CA LYS A 13 9.39 -1.53 22.76
C LYS A 13 9.90 -2.65 21.88
N ASN A 14 8.99 -3.32 21.21
CA ASN A 14 9.37 -4.19 20.11
C ASN A 14 9.76 -3.27 18.94
N ASP A 15 11.03 -2.98 18.81
CA ASP A 15 11.54 -2.07 17.80
C ASP A 15 11.71 -2.78 16.43
N ILE A 16 11.35 -4.06 16.34
CA ILE A 16 11.49 -4.87 15.14
C ILE A 16 10.15 -5.51 14.79
N GLU A 17 9.70 -5.27 13.57
CA GLU A 17 8.57 -5.96 12.96
C GLU A 17 9.08 -6.92 11.87
N TYR A 18 8.45 -8.09 11.76
CA TYR A 18 8.83 -9.11 10.80
C TYR A 18 7.85 -9.14 9.64
N ILE A 19 8.39 -9.18 8.41
CA ILE A 19 7.59 -9.42 7.21
C ILE A 19 7.81 -10.88 6.80
N LEU A 20 6.73 -11.66 6.82
CA LEU A 20 6.76 -13.04 6.37
C LEU A 20 6.35 -13.10 4.90
N PHE A 21 7.29 -13.52 4.05
CA PHE A 21 7.05 -13.72 2.63
C PHE A 21 6.73 -15.17 2.33
N LEU A 22 5.53 -15.42 1.82
CA LEU A 22 5.06 -16.74 1.42
C LEU A 22 4.71 -16.73 -0.07
N ARG A 23 5.13 -17.77 -0.79
CA ARG A 23 4.79 -17.93 -2.19
C ARG A 23 3.88 -19.13 -2.38
N LYS A 24 2.77 -18.93 -3.11
CA LYS A 24 1.97 -20.07 -3.60
C LYS A 24 2.81 -20.89 -4.58
N GLY A 25 2.82 -22.20 -4.44
CA GLY A 25 3.50 -23.10 -5.36
C GLY A 25 2.97 -22.98 -6.80
N GLY A 26 3.73 -23.51 -7.75
CA GLY A 26 3.42 -23.48 -9.18
C GLY A 26 4.52 -22.84 -10.03
N GLU A 27 4.34 -22.84 -11.33
CA GLU A 27 5.25 -22.24 -12.28
C GLU A 27 5.19 -20.69 -12.26
N TYR A 28 6.25 -20.06 -12.75
CA TYR A 28 6.24 -18.61 -12.95
C TYR A 28 5.40 -18.26 -14.18
N ARG A 29 4.48 -17.32 -14.03
CA ARG A 29 3.72 -16.82 -15.16
C ARG A 29 4.65 -16.14 -16.19
N THR A 30 4.29 -16.26 -17.45
CA THR A 30 4.91 -15.48 -18.52
C THR A 30 4.39 -14.04 -18.43
N THR A 31 5.28 -13.07 -18.35
CA THR A 31 4.93 -11.65 -18.24
C THR A 31 5.36 -10.92 -19.52
N PRO A 32 4.47 -10.10 -20.12
CA PRO A 32 4.80 -9.29 -21.31
C PRO A 32 6.01 -8.36 -21.09
N THR A 33 6.80 -8.16 -22.14
CA THR A 33 8.03 -7.33 -22.06
C THR A 33 7.76 -5.91 -21.59
N LEU A 34 6.68 -5.28 -22.07
CA LEU A 34 6.29 -3.94 -21.63
C LEU A 34 5.99 -3.91 -20.13
N GLN A 35 5.25 -4.89 -19.63
CA GLN A 35 4.92 -4.97 -18.21
C GLN A 35 6.18 -5.15 -17.35
N LYS A 36 7.14 -5.95 -17.81
CA LYS A 36 8.45 -6.10 -17.15
C LYS A 36 9.20 -4.77 -17.12
N ALA A 37 9.26 -4.06 -18.26
CA ALA A 37 9.94 -2.77 -18.36
C ALA A 37 9.34 -1.72 -17.41
N LEU A 38 7.99 -1.66 -17.32
CA LEU A 38 7.28 -0.75 -16.41
C LEU A 38 7.45 -1.13 -14.92
N SER A 39 7.98 -2.30 -14.63
CA SER A 39 8.14 -2.83 -13.27
C SER A 39 9.59 -2.87 -12.82
N MET A 40 10.51 -2.32 -13.61
CA MET A 40 11.93 -2.32 -13.27
C MET A 40 12.21 -1.49 -12.02
N LEU A 41 13.02 -2.04 -11.14
CA LEU A 41 13.60 -1.33 -10.02
C LEU A 41 14.92 -0.68 -10.44
N SER A 42 15.20 0.50 -9.92
CA SER A 42 16.49 1.14 -10.05
C SER A 42 17.58 0.37 -9.28
N ARG A 43 18.85 0.64 -9.59
CA ARG A 43 19.96 0.04 -8.84
C ARG A 43 19.93 0.39 -7.35
N ASP A 44 19.53 1.60 -7.01
CA ASP A 44 19.51 2.06 -5.63
C ASP A 44 18.33 1.44 -4.86
N GLU A 45 17.16 1.32 -5.50
CA GLU A 45 16.04 0.55 -4.95
C GLU A 45 16.44 -0.90 -4.68
N MET A 46 17.08 -1.57 -5.64
CA MET A 46 17.55 -2.95 -5.44
C MET A 46 18.53 -3.07 -4.29
N LYS A 47 19.55 -2.19 -4.19
CA LYS A 47 20.52 -2.20 -3.10
C LYS A 47 19.91 -1.95 -1.74
N THR A 48 18.88 -1.13 -1.67
CA THR A 48 18.26 -0.72 -0.41
C THR A 48 17.18 -1.70 0.02
N TRP A 49 16.32 -2.14 -0.92
CA TRP A 49 15.12 -2.91 -0.58
C TRP A 49 15.35 -4.41 -0.43
N PHE A 50 16.37 -4.98 -1.10
CA PHE A 50 16.70 -6.40 -0.95
C PHE A 50 17.61 -6.70 0.24
N ARG A 51 17.59 -5.84 1.27
CA ARG A 51 18.27 -6.08 2.55
C ARG A 51 17.34 -6.85 3.49
N SER A 52 17.94 -7.64 4.35
CA SER A 52 17.20 -8.38 5.39
C SER A 52 16.58 -7.46 6.46
N ILE A 53 17.15 -6.26 6.63
CA ILE A 53 16.68 -5.27 7.62
C ILE A 53 16.51 -3.93 6.91
N TRP A 54 15.33 -3.34 7.08
CA TRP A 54 15.00 -1.99 6.64
C TRP A 54 15.04 -1.04 7.83
N SER A 55 16.15 -0.36 8.02
CA SER A 55 16.35 0.61 9.10
C SER A 55 16.12 2.07 8.67
N ASP A 56 15.86 2.29 7.39
CA ASP A 56 15.67 3.58 6.77
C ASP A 56 14.20 4.03 6.73
N LEU A 57 13.27 3.16 7.16
CA LEU A 57 11.85 3.48 7.26
C LEU A 57 11.53 4.06 8.64
N ARG A 58 10.83 5.18 8.64
CA ARG A 58 10.29 5.76 9.88
C ARG A 58 8.93 5.16 10.17
N GLY A 59 8.67 4.84 11.44
CA GLY A 59 7.33 4.41 11.87
C GLY A 59 6.26 5.44 11.49
N ALA A 60 5.08 4.96 11.14
CA ALA A 60 3.97 5.84 10.80
C ALA A 60 3.43 6.56 12.03
N SER A 61 2.88 7.75 11.81
CA SER A 61 2.28 8.54 12.88
C SER A 61 0.88 8.03 13.21
N THR A 62 0.56 7.84 14.48
CA THR A 62 -0.78 7.49 14.98
C THR A 62 -1.76 8.67 14.92
N ARG A 63 -1.33 9.85 14.46
CA ARG A 63 -2.16 11.07 14.41
C ARG A 63 -3.38 10.96 13.50
N GLU A 64 -3.40 10.03 12.56
CA GLU A 64 -4.52 9.81 11.64
C GLU A 64 -5.59 8.85 12.22
N GLY A 65 -5.55 8.58 13.53
CA GLY A 65 -6.61 7.83 14.23
C GLY A 65 -6.53 6.30 14.11
N HIS A 66 -5.52 5.75 13.43
CA HIS A 66 -5.29 4.31 13.40
C HIS A 66 -4.29 3.90 14.49
N PRO A 67 -4.58 2.86 15.30
CA PRO A 67 -3.74 2.49 16.44
C PRO A 67 -2.37 1.93 16.06
N ALA A 68 -2.23 1.35 14.87
CA ALA A 68 -1.01 0.72 14.39
C ALA A 68 -0.81 0.94 12.89
N PRO A 69 -0.62 2.18 12.42
CA PRO A 69 -0.38 2.42 11.01
C PRO A 69 1.04 1.98 10.65
N TYR A 70 1.22 1.41 9.46
CA TYR A 70 2.56 1.24 8.89
C TYR A 70 2.83 2.30 7.83
N PRO A 71 4.11 2.67 7.58
CA PRO A 71 4.45 3.67 6.58
C PRO A 71 4.01 3.23 5.17
N PRO A 72 3.40 4.10 4.35
CA PRO A 72 3.05 3.76 2.96
C PRO A 72 4.23 3.22 2.14
N GLU A 73 5.44 3.65 2.48
CA GLU A 73 6.68 3.19 1.84
C GLU A 73 6.92 1.69 2.00
N VAL A 74 6.46 1.07 3.08
CA VAL A 74 6.54 -0.40 3.26
C VAL A 74 5.71 -1.10 2.20
N ALA A 75 4.46 -0.65 2.01
CA ALA A 75 3.57 -1.21 0.98
C ALA A 75 4.13 -0.96 -0.42
N GLU A 76 4.64 0.23 -0.71
CA GLU A 76 5.24 0.57 -1.99
C GLU A 76 6.39 -0.35 -2.35
N ARG A 77 7.33 -0.57 -1.43
CA ARG A 77 8.47 -1.48 -1.62
C ARG A 77 8.01 -2.90 -1.92
N LEU A 78 7.13 -3.44 -1.08
CA LEU A 78 6.63 -4.81 -1.24
C LEU A 78 5.88 -4.98 -2.57
N ILE A 79 5.02 -4.03 -2.93
CA ILE A 79 4.28 -4.06 -4.19
C ILE A 79 5.22 -4.03 -5.38
N LYS A 80 6.21 -3.14 -5.41
CA LYS A 80 7.18 -3.05 -6.51
C LYS A 80 8.10 -4.27 -6.59
N MET A 81 8.51 -4.84 -5.45
CA MET A 81 9.39 -6.02 -5.41
C MET A 81 8.70 -7.31 -5.85
N PHE A 82 7.40 -7.45 -5.58
CA PHE A 82 6.71 -8.75 -5.71
C PHE A 82 5.54 -8.75 -6.69
N SER A 83 5.33 -7.67 -7.43
CA SER A 83 4.30 -7.58 -8.46
C SER A 83 4.78 -6.80 -9.69
N PHE A 84 4.06 -6.97 -10.80
CA PHE A 84 4.29 -6.19 -12.01
C PHE A 84 3.26 -5.07 -12.14
N ALA A 85 3.59 -4.02 -12.89
CA ALA A 85 2.64 -2.96 -13.24
C ALA A 85 1.37 -3.57 -13.87
N GLY A 86 0.20 -3.10 -13.43
CA GLY A 86 -1.10 -3.65 -13.82
C GLY A 86 -1.55 -4.89 -13.04
N ASP A 87 -0.73 -5.45 -12.14
CA ASP A 87 -1.18 -6.52 -11.26
C ASP A 87 -2.17 -6.02 -10.22
N THR A 88 -2.94 -6.94 -9.65
CA THR A 88 -3.87 -6.65 -8.57
C THR A 88 -3.31 -7.09 -7.21
N VAL A 89 -3.24 -6.18 -6.28
CA VAL A 89 -2.84 -6.39 -4.88
C VAL A 89 -4.09 -6.56 -4.04
N LEU A 90 -4.14 -7.63 -3.26
CA LEU A 90 -5.22 -7.88 -2.29
C LEU A 90 -4.74 -7.50 -0.89
N ASP A 91 -5.50 -6.64 -0.23
CA ASP A 91 -5.33 -6.32 1.18
C ASP A 91 -6.61 -6.64 1.95
N PRO A 92 -6.66 -7.76 2.68
CA PRO A 92 -7.84 -8.18 3.42
C PRO A 92 -8.09 -7.38 4.71
N PHE A 93 -7.15 -6.53 5.13
CA PHE A 93 -7.21 -5.73 6.36
C PHE A 93 -6.71 -4.30 6.10
N ALA A 94 -7.38 -3.61 5.19
CA ALA A 94 -6.89 -2.39 4.55
C ALA A 94 -6.67 -1.20 5.50
N GLY A 95 -7.35 -1.18 6.65
CA GLY A 95 -7.27 -0.06 7.57
C GLY A 95 -7.58 1.26 6.88
N THR A 96 -6.64 2.19 6.96
CA THR A 96 -6.77 3.51 6.33
C THR A 96 -6.30 3.55 4.86
N GLY A 97 -6.10 2.40 4.20
CA GLY A 97 -5.88 2.29 2.76
C GLY A 97 -4.46 2.57 2.28
N SER A 98 -3.45 2.35 3.10
CA SER A 98 -2.03 2.57 2.70
C SER A 98 -1.60 1.67 1.55
N THR A 99 -2.03 0.40 1.53
CA THR A 99 -1.76 -0.55 0.44
C THR A 99 -2.40 -0.09 -0.87
N SER A 100 -3.66 0.31 -0.86
CA SER A 100 -4.36 0.80 -2.05
C SER A 100 -3.75 2.08 -2.58
N GLN A 101 -3.34 3.00 -1.70
CA GLN A 101 -2.59 4.19 -2.08
C GLN A 101 -1.28 3.82 -2.78
N ALA A 102 -0.51 2.89 -2.21
CA ALA A 102 0.75 2.44 -2.78
C ALA A 102 0.55 1.73 -4.12
N ALA A 103 -0.51 0.93 -4.27
CA ALA A 103 -0.86 0.29 -5.54
C ALA A 103 -1.10 1.33 -6.64
N ILE A 104 -1.88 2.37 -6.37
CA ILE A 104 -2.11 3.48 -7.32
C ILE A 104 -0.78 4.12 -7.71
N ILE A 105 0.03 4.51 -6.72
CA ILE A 105 1.31 5.20 -6.95
C ILE A 105 2.27 4.35 -7.79
N THR A 106 2.20 3.06 -7.67
CA THR A 106 3.08 2.12 -8.39
C THR A 106 2.48 1.57 -9.68
N GLY A 107 1.29 2.00 -10.08
CA GLY A 107 0.61 1.53 -11.29
C GLY A 107 0.06 0.11 -11.19
N ARG A 108 -0.40 -0.27 -10.00
CA ARG A 108 -1.07 -1.55 -9.73
C ARG A 108 -2.54 -1.29 -9.37
N ASN A 109 -3.35 -2.34 -9.55
CA ASN A 109 -4.71 -2.36 -9.05
C ASN A 109 -4.73 -2.85 -7.59
N SER A 110 -5.80 -2.55 -6.84
CA SER A 110 -5.98 -3.09 -5.50
C SER A 110 -7.41 -3.53 -5.25
N ILE A 111 -7.54 -4.58 -4.45
CA ILE A 111 -8.78 -5.00 -3.81
C ILE A 111 -8.52 -4.93 -2.31
N ALA A 112 -9.35 -4.22 -1.59
CA ALA A 112 -9.16 -3.94 -0.18
C ALA A 112 -10.45 -4.22 0.60
N ASN A 113 -10.32 -4.93 1.73
CA ASN A 113 -11.41 -5.15 2.66
C ASN A 113 -11.13 -4.43 3.97
N GLU A 114 -12.15 -3.77 4.52
CA GLU A 114 -12.08 -3.14 5.83
C GLU A 114 -13.47 -3.23 6.49
N ILE A 115 -13.51 -3.62 7.76
CA ILE A 115 -14.75 -3.79 8.52
C ILE A 115 -15.19 -2.52 9.23
N GLU A 116 -14.23 -1.63 9.55
CA GLU A 116 -14.50 -0.41 10.31
C GLU A 116 -14.87 0.75 9.37
N PRO A 117 -16.13 1.24 9.40
CA PRO A 117 -16.59 2.28 8.49
C PRO A 117 -15.78 3.58 8.57
N ALA A 118 -15.27 3.91 9.75
CA ALA A 118 -14.43 5.10 9.94
C ALA A 118 -13.14 5.00 9.13
N TYR A 119 -12.52 3.82 9.09
CA TYR A 119 -11.31 3.59 8.30
C TYR A 119 -11.60 3.55 6.80
N VAL A 120 -12.74 2.99 6.39
CA VAL A 120 -13.19 3.03 4.99
C VAL A 120 -13.27 4.46 4.47
N ASN A 121 -13.84 5.38 5.25
CA ASN A 121 -13.94 6.79 4.87
C ASN A 121 -12.57 7.46 4.71
N ILE A 122 -11.64 7.16 5.63
CA ILE A 122 -10.26 7.66 5.55
C ILE A 122 -9.55 7.09 4.31
N ALA A 123 -9.70 5.78 4.08
CA ALA A 123 -9.11 5.10 2.93
C ALA A 123 -9.64 5.70 1.61
N GLN A 124 -10.95 5.91 1.48
CA GLN A 124 -11.56 6.51 0.30
C GLN A 124 -11.00 7.92 0.02
N HIS A 125 -10.85 8.75 1.06
CA HIS A 125 -10.24 10.08 0.90
C HIS A 125 -8.79 9.98 0.43
N ARG A 126 -8.00 9.09 1.03
CA ARG A 126 -6.59 8.85 0.68
C ARG A 126 -6.43 8.36 -0.75
N ILE A 127 -7.24 7.39 -1.17
CA ILE A 127 -7.25 6.84 -2.54
C ILE A 127 -7.61 7.92 -3.54
N THR A 128 -8.68 8.68 -3.27
CA THR A 128 -9.11 9.80 -4.13
C THR A 128 -8.01 10.85 -4.30
N LYS A 129 -7.32 11.20 -3.22
CA LYS A 129 -6.19 12.13 -3.25
C LYS A 129 -5.03 11.57 -4.07
N ALA A 130 -4.66 10.31 -3.86
CA ALA A 130 -3.60 9.65 -4.62
C ALA A 130 -3.92 9.61 -6.12
N ALA A 131 -5.14 9.24 -6.48
CA ALA A 131 -5.60 9.18 -7.87
C ALA A 131 -5.50 10.54 -8.58
N ARG A 132 -5.85 11.64 -7.91
CA ARG A 132 -5.75 13.00 -8.48
C ARG A 132 -4.33 13.49 -8.73
N HIS A 133 -3.37 13.02 -7.94
CA HIS A 133 -1.98 13.46 -8.03
C HIS A 133 -1.12 12.54 -8.90
N HIS A 134 -1.65 11.41 -9.30
CA HIS A 134 -0.89 10.44 -10.06
C HIS A 134 -0.98 10.71 -11.55
N ARG A 135 0.19 10.84 -12.20
CA ARG A 135 0.34 11.18 -13.64
C ARG A 135 0.30 9.94 -14.56
N PHE A 136 -0.20 8.79 -14.11
CA PHE A 136 -0.35 7.67 -15.04
C PHE A 136 -1.51 7.94 -16.02
N VAL A 137 -1.22 7.72 -17.28
CA VAL A 137 -2.19 7.82 -18.38
C VAL A 137 -3.12 6.61 -18.25
N GLY A 138 -4.30 6.82 -17.71
CA GLY A 138 -5.33 5.79 -17.56
C GLY A 138 -6.41 6.25 -16.59
N ALA A 139 -7.64 5.83 -16.83
CA ALA A 139 -8.72 6.03 -15.87
C ALA A 139 -8.45 5.20 -14.63
N ILE A 140 -8.48 5.83 -13.45
CA ILE A 140 -8.48 5.13 -12.17
C ILE A 140 -9.94 5.01 -11.77
N GLU A 141 -10.43 3.78 -11.74
CA GLU A 141 -11.75 3.46 -11.22
C GLU A 141 -11.60 2.95 -9.79
N ALA A 142 -12.36 3.52 -8.87
CA ALA A 142 -12.47 3.00 -7.52
C ALA A 142 -13.93 2.76 -7.20
N GLU A 143 -14.21 1.55 -6.80
CA GLU A 143 -15.52 1.12 -6.34
C GLU A 143 -15.43 0.81 -4.84
N VAL A 144 -16.34 1.36 -4.06
CA VAL A 144 -16.46 1.05 -2.63
C VAL A 144 -17.74 0.26 -2.42
N ILE A 145 -17.59 -0.99 -1.98
CA ILE A 145 -18.69 -1.86 -1.64
C ILE A 145 -18.80 -1.88 -0.12
N PHE A 146 -19.95 -1.44 0.40
CA PHE A 146 -20.21 -1.43 1.83
C PHE A 146 -21.39 -2.35 2.16
N ASN A 147 -21.20 -3.35 3.02
CA ASN A 147 -22.21 -4.33 3.44
C ASN A 147 -22.98 -4.99 2.25
N GLY A 148 -22.31 -5.21 1.12
CA GLY A 148 -22.91 -5.76 -0.09
C GLY A 148 -23.66 -4.74 -0.95
N ASP A 149 -23.83 -3.51 -0.50
CA ASP A 149 -24.37 -2.42 -1.31
C ASP A 149 -23.23 -1.77 -2.10
N VAL A 150 -23.33 -1.84 -3.41
CA VAL A 150 -22.39 -1.16 -4.31
C VAL A 150 -22.66 0.35 -4.26
N ARG A 151 -21.81 1.08 -3.56
CA ARG A 151 -21.75 2.53 -3.68
C ARG A 151 -20.64 2.90 -4.62
N SER A 152 -20.89 2.80 -5.92
CA SER A 152 -19.96 3.32 -6.92
C SER A 152 -19.96 4.84 -6.80
N THR A 153 -18.91 5.38 -6.24
CA THR A 153 -18.59 6.78 -6.42
C THR A 153 -17.47 6.82 -7.44
N PRO A 154 -17.76 7.13 -8.71
CA PRO A 154 -16.69 7.34 -9.67
C PRO A 154 -15.77 8.42 -9.12
N ILE A 155 -14.49 8.10 -8.97
CA ILE A 155 -13.51 9.12 -8.65
C ILE A 155 -13.35 9.93 -9.95
N PRO A 156 -13.78 11.21 -10.00
CA PRO A 156 -13.59 12.00 -11.18
C PRO A 156 -12.09 12.20 -11.39
N VAL A 157 -11.53 11.50 -12.34
CA VAL A 157 -10.18 11.75 -12.84
C VAL A 157 -10.26 12.97 -13.70
N ASP A 158 -9.68 14.07 -13.28
CA ASP A 158 -9.52 15.26 -14.11
C ASP A 158 -8.49 14.94 -15.21
N ASN A 159 -8.99 14.53 -16.38
CA ASN A 159 -8.19 14.18 -17.56
C ASN A 159 -7.56 15.41 -18.23
N ARG A 160 -7.49 16.55 -17.58
CA ARG A 160 -6.77 17.69 -18.10
C ARG A 160 -5.27 17.44 -17.99
N VAL A 161 -4.72 16.83 -19.04
CA VAL A 161 -3.29 16.88 -19.31
C VAL A 161 -2.95 18.37 -19.47
N PRO A 162 -2.10 18.97 -18.61
CA PRO A 162 -1.60 20.29 -18.92
C PRO A 162 -0.83 20.18 -20.24
N ALA A 163 -1.22 21.01 -21.21
CA ALA A 163 -0.50 21.15 -22.49
C ALA A 163 1.00 21.33 -22.16
N ALA A 164 1.83 20.53 -22.81
CA ALA A 164 3.28 20.67 -22.73
C ALA A 164 3.65 22.10 -23.15
N VAL A 165 4.34 22.81 -22.27
CA VAL A 165 5.08 24.05 -22.59
C VAL A 165 6.50 23.68 -22.96
#